data_da048a41a264bc488161f9cdccf2c756
#
_entry.id   da048a41a264bc488161f9cdccf2c756
#
_cell.length_a   1.000
_cell.length_b   1.000
_cell.length_c   1.000
_cell.angle_alpha   90.00
_cell.angle_beta   90.00
_cell.angle_gamma   90.00
#
_symmetry.space_group_name_H-M   'P 1'
#
loop_
_entity.id
_entity.type
_entity.pdbx_description
1 polymer ?
#
loop_
_entity_poly.entity_id
_entity_poly.type
_entity_poly.pdbx_seq_one_letter_code
_entity_poly.pdbx_strand_id
1 'polypeptide(L)'
;DIESLPFLEAIRQIRTERGSDKVLFMHLTLVPYIAAAGELKTKPTQHSVKELRSIGIQPDILLCRSEQPLPEGERRKIALFTNVPEPAVINLIDLDNIYKIPLWLQRQGLDRIVVERLHLNGAREADLSDWEQVVDAMAHPAGEVTIAIVGKYIDHRDAYKSLSEALKHGGLPGRVRVNLRWIEAAALETGGLALLDGVDGIMVPGGFGDRGFEGKVMAARHARENGIPYFGICYGMQAAVVEFARNVVGLPQANSTENDRDTPDPVIGLITEWRTSAGAVEQRTEESDLGGTMRLGAQECRLKYGSRVREIYGTEVITERHRHRYEFNNHYRTQFKEAGLSFSGKSMDDLLAEVVEIPEHPWFIAAQFHPEFLSTPRDPHPLFVDFIQTAYRLKSAPAQAAVEPVHATESAAAPGAA
;
A
#
# COMPACT_ATOMS: atom_id res chain seq x y z
N ASP A 1 28.14 -10.05 -4.82
CA ASP A 1 28.01 -10.10 -3.40
C ASP A 1 28.17 -11.53 -2.89
N ILE A 2 28.95 -11.77 -1.83
CA ILE A 2 29.29 -13.12 -1.34
C ILE A 2 28.03 -13.91 -1.01
N GLU A 3 27.02 -13.25 -0.46
CA GLU A 3 25.75 -13.87 -0.08
C GLU A 3 24.90 -14.33 -1.27
N SER A 4 25.14 -13.85 -2.47
CA SER A 4 24.37 -14.22 -3.68
C SER A 4 24.84 -15.55 -4.29
N LEU A 5 26.07 -15.96 -4.05
CA LEU A 5 26.65 -17.16 -4.68
C LEU A 5 25.85 -18.45 -4.44
N PRO A 6 25.38 -18.76 -3.21
CA PRO A 6 24.55 -19.95 -2.98
C PRO A 6 23.24 -19.96 -3.77
N PHE A 7 22.63 -18.79 -3.98
CA PHE A 7 21.41 -18.67 -4.78
C PHE A 7 21.69 -18.91 -6.27
N LEU A 8 22.79 -18.34 -6.78
CA LEU A 8 23.20 -18.55 -8.18
C LEU A 8 23.55 -20.01 -8.44
N GLU A 9 24.22 -20.68 -7.48
CA GLU A 9 24.52 -22.12 -7.59
C GLU A 9 23.23 -22.95 -7.59
N ALA A 10 22.26 -22.64 -6.73
CA ALA A 10 20.96 -23.32 -6.72
C ALA A 10 20.23 -23.15 -8.07
N ILE A 11 20.24 -21.93 -8.62
CA ILE A 11 19.65 -21.63 -9.95
C ILE A 11 20.34 -22.45 -11.04
N ARG A 12 21.66 -22.53 -11.02
CA ARG A 12 22.44 -23.35 -11.98
C ARG A 12 22.06 -24.83 -11.90
N GLN A 13 21.95 -25.36 -10.67
CA GLN A 13 21.63 -26.78 -10.44
C GLN A 13 20.23 -27.13 -10.92
N ILE A 14 19.23 -26.24 -10.76
CA ILE A 14 17.85 -26.46 -11.25
C ILE A 14 17.85 -26.86 -12.73
N ARG A 15 18.65 -26.21 -13.58
CA ARG A 15 18.73 -26.56 -15.02
C ARG A 15 19.33 -27.95 -15.24
N THR A 16 20.33 -28.33 -14.45
CA THR A 16 20.94 -29.65 -14.51
C THR A 16 19.96 -30.74 -14.08
N GLU A 17 19.16 -30.49 -13.04
CA GLU A 17 18.19 -31.45 -12.51
C GLU A 17 16.93 -31.58 -13.36
N ARG A 18 16.42 -30.46 -13.91
CA ARG A 18 15.13 -30.42 -14.61
C ARG A 18 15.25 -30.55 -16.14
N GLY A 19 16.41 -30.26 -16.69
CA GLY A 19 16.66 -30.23 -18.14
C GLY A 19 16.46 -28.84 -18.75
N SER A 20 17.14 -28.60 -19.88
CA SER A 20 17.11 -27.34 -20.61
C SER A 20 15.78 -27.04 -21.32
N ASP A 21 14.94 -28.05 -21.46
CA ASP A 21 13.59 -27.96 -22.02
C ASP A 21 12.54 -27.45 -21.00
N LYS A 22 12.88 -27.45 -19.71
CA LYS A 22 12.00 -27.03 -18.60
C LYS A 22 12.50 -25.82 -17.86
N VAL A 23 13.69 -25.32 -18.15
CA VAL A 23 14.34 -24.20 -17.47
C VAL A 23 14.88 -23.23 -18.50
N LEU A 24 14.47 -21.96 -18.36
CA LEU A 24 14.94 -20.85 -19.18
C LEU A 24 15.55 -19.79 -18.28
N PHE A 25 16.76 -19.34 -18.63
CA PHE A 25 17.43 -18.25 -17.93
C PHE A 25 17.24 -16.92 -18.66
N MET A 26 16.55 -16.00 -17.98
CA MET A 26 16.36 -14.64 -18.45
C MET A 26 17.20 -13.69 -17.59
N HIS A 27 18.07 -12.93 -18.21
CA HIS A 27 18.97 -12.02 -17.49
C HIS A 27 18.69 -10.57 -17.83
N LEU A 28 18.40 -9.79 -16.78
CA LEU A 28 18.20 -8.34 -16.89
C LEU A 28 19.55 -7.64 -16.75
N THR A 29 19.90 -6.80 -17.75
CA THR A 29 21.14 -6.03 -17.78
C THR A 29 20.89 -4.56 -18.04
N LEU A 30 21.91 -3.72 -17.79
CA LEU A 30 21.89 -2.30 -18.08
C LEU A 30 22.77 -2.00 -19.30
N VAL A 31 22.22 -1.26 -20.27
CA VAL A 31 22.93 -0.68 -21.40
C VAL A 31 22.90 0.84 -21.22
N PRO A 32 23.88 1.42 -20.50
CA PRO A 32 23.86 2.83 -20.16
C PRO A 32 24.08 3.71 -21.41
N TYR A 33 23.38 4.82 -21.46
CA TYR A 33 23.63 5.89 -22.41
C TYR A 33 24.62 6.89 -21.80
N ILE A 34 25.70 7.17 -22.51
CA ILE A 34 26.69 8.16 -22.08
C ILE A 34 26.46 9.45 -22.87
N ALA A 35 25.78 10.40 -22.25
CA ALA A 35 25.39 11.66 -22.89
C ALA A 35 26.58 12.42 -23.50
N ALA A 36 27.73 12.44 -22.82
CA ALA A 36 28.96 13.08 -23.33
C ALA A 36 29.54 12.43 -24.60
N ALA A 37 29.25 11.13 -24.82
CA ALA A 37 29.70 10.40 -26.00
C ALA A 37 28.60 10.22 -27.06
N GLY A 38 27.34 10.54 -26.71
CA GLY A 38 26.19 10.36 -27.58
C GLY A 38 25.89 8.90 -27.96
N GLU A 39 26.30 7.94 -27.12
CA GLU A 39 26.20 6.53 -27.49
C GLU A 39 25.81 5.61 -26.33
N LEU A 40 25.18 4.49 -26.66
CA LEU A 40 24.92 3.39 -25.73
C LEU A 40 26.18 2.52 -25.55
N LYS A 41 26.45 2.10 -24.32
CA LYS A 41 27.61 1.24 -23.99
C LYS A 41 27.18 -0.20 -23.72
N THR A 42 27.57 -1.11 -24.59
CA THR A 42 27.23 -2.54 -24.50
C THR A 42 28.16 -3.34 -23.60
N LYS A 43 29.35 -2.82 -23.27
CA LYS A 43 30.33 -3.51 -22.42
C LYS A 43 29.81 -3.92 -21.06
N PRO A 44 29.05 -3.11 -20.29
CA PRO A 44 28.50 -3.53 -19.02
C PRO A 44 27.65 -4.80 -19.13
N THR A 45 26.78 -4.89 -20.13
CA THR A 45 25.99 -6.09 -20.44
C THR A 45 26.87 -7.29 -20.75
N GLN A 46 27.89 -7.13 -21.61
CA GLN A 46 28.84 -8.19 -21.94
C GLN A 46 29.58 -8.72 -20.71
N HIS A 47 30.03 -7.82 -19.82
CA HIS A 47 30.68 -8.20 -18.56
C HIS A 47 29.73 -8.93 -17.63
N SER A 48 28.50 -8.43 -17.44
CA SER A 48 27.49 -9.07 -16.59
C SER A 48 27.22 -10.51 -17.04
N VAL A 49 27.05 -10.72 -18.36
CA VAL A 49 26.85 -12.07 -18.92
C VAL A 49 28.10 -12.93 -18.77
N LYS A 50 29.30 -12.35 -18.94
CA LYS A 50 30.55 -13.09 -18.74
C LYS A 50 30.66 -13.61 -17.30
N GLU A 51 30.38 -12.78 -16.30
CA GLU A 51 30.38 -13.22 -14.90
C GLU A 51 29.36 -14.32 -14.65
N LEU A 52 28.14 -14.19 -15.18
CA LEU A 52 27.11 -15.22 -15.06
C LEU A 52 27.55 -16.56 -15.67
N ARG A 53 28.19 -16.50 -16.85
CA ARG A 53 28.74 -17.69 -17.51
C ARG A 53 29.89 -18.31 -16.72
N SER A 54 30.70 -17.54 -15.99
CA SER A 54 31.78 -18.07 -15.16
C SER A 54 31.27 -18.95 -14.01
N ILE A 55 30.01 -18.72 -13.60
CA ILE A 55 29.28 -19.54 -12.60
C ILE A 55 28.60 -20.75 -13.26
N GLY A 56 28.60 -20.86 -14.60
CA GLY A 56 27.96 -21.94 -15.34
C GLY A 56 26.51 -21.66 -15.77
N ILE A 57 26.08 -20.40 -15.75
CA ILE A 57 24.75 -19.98 -16.21
C ILE A 57 24.87 -19.26 -17.56
N GLN A 58 24.36 -19.85 -18.64
CA GLN A 58 24.23 -19.23 -19.94
C GLN A 58 22.80 -18.67 -20.08
N PRO A 59 22.60 -17.35 -20.21
CA PRO A 59 21.28 -16.78 -20.46
C PRO A 59 20.72 -17.25 -21.81
N ASP A 60 19.44 -17.55 -21.85
CA ASP A 60 18.67 -17.83 -23.07
C ASP A 60 18.08 -16.54 -23.64
N ILE A 61 17.74 -15.59 -22.79
CA ILE A 61 17.15 -14.28 -23.12
C ILE A 61 17.87 -13.19 -22.35
N LEU A 62 18.11 -12.06 -23.00
CA LEU A 62 18.58 -10.83 -22.36
C LEU A 62 17.50 -9.78 -22.41
N LEU A 63 17.20 -9.17 -21.26
CA LEU A 63 16.42 -7.94 -21.14
C LEU A 63 17.40 -6.78 -20.95
N CYS A 64 17.60 -6.01 -22.00
CA CYS A 64 18.58 -4.91 -22.04
C CYS A 64 17.86 -3.60 -21.69
N ARG A 65 17.92 -3.21 -20.39
CA ARG A 65 17.38 -1.92 -19.95
C ARG A 65 18.24 -0.77 -20.46
N SER A 66 17.61 0.25 -21.03
CA SER A 66 18.28 1.42 -21.57
C SER A 66 17.36 2.65 -21.55
N GLU A 67 17.92 3.85 -21.48
CA GLU A 67 17.18 5.10 -21.59
C GLU A 67 16.62 5.35 -23.00
N GLN A 68 17.28 4.76 -24.01
CA GLN A 68 16.95 4.96 -25.41
C GLN A 68 16.80 3.63 -26.14
N PRO A 69 16.09 3.60 -27.29
CA PRO A 69 15.99 2.39 -28.10
C PRO A 69 17.37 1.84 -28.48
N LEU A 70 17.54 0.54 -28.35
CA LEU A 70 18.78 -0.16 -28.70
C LEU A 70 18.91 -0.29 -30.23
N PRO A 71 19.91 0.35 -30.88
CA PRO A 71 20.12 0.21 -32.31
C PRO A 71 20.42 -1.22 -32.72
N GLU A 72 20.04 -1.60 -33.93
CA GLU A 72 20.22 -2.96 -34.46
C GLU A 72 21.68 -3.42 -34.41
N GLY A 73 22.65 -2.53 -34.73
CA GLY A 73 24.08 -2.81 -34.64
C GLY A 73 24.53 -3.18 -33.23
N GLU A 74 24.04 -2.46 -32.22
CA GLU A 74 24.37 -2.76 -30.82
C GLU A 74 23.66 -4.02 -30.33
N ARG A 75 22.46 -4.32 -30.81
CA ARG A 75 21.75 -5.60 -30.56
C ARG A 75 22.56 -6.78 -31.08
N ARG A 76 23.01 -6.74 -32.34
CA ARG A 76 23.83 -7.79 -32.93
C ARG A 76 25.15 -7.97 -32.18
N LYS A 77 25.78 -6.88 -31.79
CA LYS A 77 27.02 -6.91 -31.00
C LYS A 77 26.79 -7.57 -29.63
N ILE A 78 25.71 -7.23 -28.92
CA ILE A 78 25.36 -7.89 -27.66
C ILE A 78 25.15 -9.38 -27.91
N ALA A 79 24.31 -9.75 -28.89
CA ALA A 79 24.04 -11.14 -29.25
C ALA A 79 25.31 -11.94 -29.47
N LEU A 80 26.24 -11.41 -30.27
CA LEU A 80 27.52 -12.06 -30.60
C LEU A 80 28.37 -12.29 -29.34
N PHE A 81 28.57 -11.27 -28.50
CA PHE A 81 29.47 -11.35 -27.34
C PHE A 81 28.88 -12.11 -26.15
N THR A 82 27.56 -12.23 -26.09
CA THR A 82 26.86 -12.91 -24.99
C THR A 82 26.42 -14.34 -25.35
N ASN A 83 26.59 -14.75 -26.62
CA ASN A 83 26.10 -16.03 -27.12
C ASN A 83 24.58 -16.23 -26.91
N VAL A 84 23.81 -15.14 -27.12
CA VAL A 84 22.35 -15.16 -27.08
C VAL A 84 21.84 -14.85 -28.50
N PRO A 85 20.83 -15.57 -29.01
CA PRO A 85 20.26 -15.26 -30.33
C PRO A 85 19.77 -13.83 -30.43
N GLU A 86 20.00 -13.16 -31.54
CA GLU A 86 19.63 -11.75 -31.73
C GLU A 86 18.13 -11.48 -31.42
N PRO A 87 17.16 -12.31 -31.84
CA PRO A 87 15.76 -12.11 -31.45
C PRO A 87 15.49 -12.18 -29.95
N ALA A 88 16.35 -12.86 -29.18
CA ALA A 88 16.24 -13.01 -27.73
C ALA A 88 16.99 -11.90 -26.96
N VAL A 89 17.56 -10.92 -27.66
CA VAL A 89 18.06 -9.67 -27.05
C VAL A 89 16.94 -8.64 -27.09
N ILE A 90 16.20 -8.55 -26.01
CA ILE A 90 15.01 -7.71 -25.87
C ILE A 90 15.44 -6.35 -25.33
N ASN A 91 14.98 -5.28 -25.97
CA ASN A 91 15.22 -3.93 -25.50
C ASN A 91 14.11 -3.49 -24.51
N LEU A 92 14.48 -3.15 -23.30
CA LEU A 92 13.59 -2.63 -22.27
C LEU A 92 13.93 -1.15 -22.03
N ILE A 93 13.26 -0.26 -22.75
CA ILE A 93 13.47 1.19 -22.59
C ILE A 93 12.80 1.68 -21.30
N ASP A 94 13.34 2.77 -20.75
CA ASP A 94 12.70 3.46 -19.63
C ASP A 94 11.41 4.12 -20.11
N LEU A 95 10.28 3.55 -19.68
CA LEU A 95 8.94 4.01 -20.03
C LEU A 95 8.43 4.98 -18.95
N ASP A 96 7.59 5.91 -19.35
CA ASP A 96 6.90 6.85 -18.47
C ASP A 96 5.94 6.17 -17.48
N ASN A 97 5.52 4.94 -17.83
CA ASN A 97 4.63 4.13 -17.00
C ASN A 97 5.05 2.65 -17.06
N ILE A 98 5.38 2.07 -15.91
CA ILE A 98 5.81 0.67 -15.79
C ILE A 98 4.76 -0.33 -16.27
N TYR A 99 3.48 0.01 -16.23
CA TYR A 99 2.39 -0.88 -16.69
C TYR A 99 2.31 -1.01 -18.22
N LYS A 100 3.07 -0.22 -18.97
CA LYS A 100 3.30 -0.40 -20.41
C LYS A 100 4.29 -1.53 -20.72
N ILE A 101 5.07 -1.99 -19.74
CA ILE A 101 6.13 -2.99 -19.95
C ILE A 101 5.60 -4.30 -20.50
N PRO A 102 4.51 -4.91 -20.00
CA PRO A 102 3.97 -6.15 -20.58
C PRO A 102 3.66 -6.02 -22.07
N LEU A 103 3.01 -4.95 -22.48
CA LEU A 103 2.69 -4.65 -23.88
C LEU A 103 3.96 -4.43 -24.72
N TRP A 104 4.98 -3.78 -24.16
CA TRP A 104 6.24 -3.53 -24.81
C TRP A 104 7.03 -4.83 -25.06
N LEU A 105 7.04 -5.75 -24.11
CA LEU A 105 7.69 -7.04 -24.20
C LEU A 105 6.99 -7.98 -25.20
N GLN A 106 5.65 -7.99 -25.21
CA GLN A 106 4.87 -8.78 -26.18
C GLN A 106 5.15 -8.31 -27.62
N ARG A 107 5.19 -6.99 -27.87
CA ARG A 107 5.51 -6.44 -29.21
C ARG A 107 6.87 -6.91 -29.72
N GLN A 108 7.82 -7.21 -28.86
CA GLN A 108 9.12 -7.75 -29.22
C GLN A 108 9.15 -9.28 -29.28
N GLY A 109 8.01 -9.95 -29.03
CA GLY A 109 7.84 -11.40 -29.12
C GLY A 109 8.47 -12.18 -27.98
N LEU A 110 8.66 -11.55 -26.80
CA LEU A 110 9.22 -12.24 -25.63
C LEU A 110 8.39 -13.48 -25.24
N ASP A 111 7.08 -13.35 -25.23
CA ASP A 111 6.13 -14.42 -24.94
C ASP A 111 6.30 -15.61 -25.89
N ARG A 112 6.41 -15.36 -27.20
CA ARG A 112 6.64 -16.40 -28.21
C ARG A 112 7.98 -17.10 -28.02
N ILE A 113 9.05 -16.35 -27.74
CA ILE A 113 10.37 -16.91 -27.46
C ILE A 113 10.32 -17.84 -26.24
N VAL A 114 9.61 -17.46 -25.18
CA VAL A 114 9.45 -18.28 -23.96
C VAL A 114 8.66 -19.55 -24.28
N VAL A 115 7.53 -19.44 -25.00
CA VAL A 115 6.70 -20.58 -25.41
C VAL A 115 7.49 -21.59 -26.24
N GLU A 116 8.25 -21.11 -27.23
CA GLU A 116 9.10 -21.95 -28.09
C GLU A 116 10.21 -22.63 -27.29
N ARG A 117 10.91 -21.89 -26.43
CA ARG A 117 12.04 -22.43 -25.66
C ARG A 117 11.65 -23.46 -24.63
N LEU A 118 10.50 -23.29 -24.01
CA LEU A 118 9.96 -24.23 -23.02
C LEU A 118 9.03 -25.28 -23.62
N HIS A 119 8.92 -25.35 -24.96
CA HIS A 119 8.08 -26.30 -25.68
C HIS A 119 6.64 -26.38 -25.16
N LEU A 120 6.05 -25.23 -24.85
CA LEU A 120 4.68 -25.13 -24.31
C LEU A 120 3.65 -25.35 -25.41
N ASN A 121 3.50 -26.62 -25.84
CA ASN A 121 2.59 -27.02 -26.90
C ASN A 121 1.13 -26.68 -26.51
N GLY A 122 0.41 -26.05 -27.43
CA GLY A 122 -0.98 -25.62 -27.20
C GLY A 122 -1.14 -24.31 -26.40
N ALA A 123 -0.04 -23.60 -26.09
CA ALA A 123 -0.13 -22.26 -25.53
C ALA A 123 -0.90 -21.35 -26.50
N ARG A 124 -1.86 -20.58 -25.94
CA ARG A 124 -2.56 -19.56 -26.70
C ARG A 124 -1.71 -18.29 -26.77
N GLU A 125 -2.00 -17.46 -27.75
CA GLU A 125 -1.43 -16.10 -27.78
C GLU A 125 -1.80 -15.35 -26.49
N ALA A 126 -0.83 -14.56 -25.96
CA ALA A 126 -1.05 -13.84 -24.71
C ALA A 126 -2.11 -12.75 -24.91
N ASP A 127 -3.17 -12.81 -24.10
CA ASP A 127 -4.18 -11.74 -24.02
C ASP A 127 -3.72 -10.72 -22.97
N LEU A 128 -3.43 -9.51 -23.40
CA LEU A 128 -3.02 -8.39 -22.57
C LEU A 128 -4.08 -7.28 -22.49
N SER A 129 -5.34 -7.58 -22.82
CA SER A 129 -6.43 -6.60 -22.81
C SER A 129 -6.61 -5.91 -21.46
N ASP A 130 -6.40 -6.63 -20.34
CA ASP A 130 -6.42 -6.05 -18.99
C ASP A 130 -5.32 -5.01 -18.79
N TRP A 131 -4.12 -5.26 -19.34
CA TRP A 131 -3.02 -4.29 -19.28
C TRP A 131 -3.27 -3.07 -20.17
N GLU A 132 -3.90 -3.26 -21.32
CA GLU A 132 -4.33 -2.15 -22.20
C GLU A 132 -5.33 -1.25 -21.49
N GLN A 133 -6.31 -1.83 -20.76
CA GLN A 133 -7.28 -1.09 -19.97
C GLN A 133 -6.60 -0.29 -18.84
N VAL A 134 -5.66 -0.88 -18.12
CA VAL A 134 -4.88 -0.18 -17.08
C VAL A 134 -4.13 1.00 -17.67
N VAL A 135 -3.40 0.79 -18.78
CA VAL A 135 -2.63 1.84 -19.44
C VAL A 135 -3.53 2.96 -19.96
N ASP A 136 -4.67 2.61 -20.55
CA ASP A 136 -5.64 3.58 -21.07
C ASP A 136 -6.28 4.40 -19.94
N ALA A 137 -6.67 3.76 -18.83
CA ALA A 137 -7.23 4.46 -17.66
C ALA A 137 -6.24 5.50 -17.10
N MET A 138 -4.94 5.17 -17.05
CA MET A 138 -3.91 6.09 -16.58
C MET A 138 -3.61 7.23 -17.58
N ALA A 139 -3.67 6.93 -18.88
CA ALA A 139 -3.38 7.92 -19.92
C ALA A 139 -4.51 8.94 -20.09
N HIS A 140 -5.75 8.50 -19.88
CA HIS A 140 -6.95 9.31 -20.13
C HIS A 140 -7.83 9.37 -18.86
N PRO A 141 -7.37 10.04 -17.80
CA PRO A 141 -8.17 10.18 -16.57
C PRO A 141 -9.40 11.05 -16.81
N ALA A 142 -10.53 10.69 -16.18
CA ALA A 142 -11.76 11.47 -16.18
C ALA A 142 -11.73 12.63 -15.16
N GLY A 143 -10.83 12.54 -14.19
CA GLY A 143 -10.63 13.56 -13.17
C GLY A 143 -9.43 13.22 -12.28
N GLU A 144 -9.26 14.02 -11.23
CA GLU A 144 -8.13 13.82 -10.32
C GLU A 144 -8.47 14.15 -8.87
N VAL A 145 -7.76 13.50 -7.96
CA VAL A 145 -7.79 13.77 -6.52
C VAL A 145 -6.38 13.94 -5.98
N THR A 146 -6.26 14.71 -4.91
CA THR A 146 -5.02 14.88 -4.13
C THR A 146 -5.16 14.18 -2.79
N ILE A 147 -4.36 13.15 -2.56
CA ILE A 147 -4.33 12.39 -1.30
C ILE A 147 -3.08 12.76 -0.52
N ALA A 148 -3.26 13.26 0.71
CA ALA A 148 -2.16 13.46 1.64
C ALA A 148 -1.73 12.12 2.24
N ILE A 149 -0.43 11.80 2.16
CA ILE A 149 0.18 10.69 2.89
C ILE A 149 0.93 11.29 4.07
N VAL A 150 0.39 11.11 5.27
CA VAL A 150 0.99 11.62 6.51
C VAL A 150 1.85 10.53 7.12
N GLY A 151 3.14 10.54 6.80
CA GLY A 151 4.11 9.48 7.11
C GLY A 151 5.34 9.98 7.86
N LYS A 152 6.23 9.02 8.22
CA LYS A 152 7.46 9.29 8.99
C LYS A 152 8.73 9.40 8.12
N TYR A 153 8.77 8.75 6.96
CA TYR A 153 9.97 8.62 6.11
C TYR A 153 9.66 9.07 4.68
N ILE A 154 9.16 10.29 4.54
CA ILE A 154 8.71 10.79 3.22
C ILE A 154 9.87 10.98 2.23
N ASP A 155 11.11 11.16 2.70
CA ASP A 155 12.31 11.24 1.87
C ASP A 155 12.69 9.88 1.28
N HIS A 156 12.28 8.78 1.92
CA HIS A 156 12.50 7.41 1.47
C HIS A 156 11.21 6.82 0.88
N ARG A 157 10.77 7.36 -0.25
CA ARG A 157 9.51 6.99 -0.91
C ARG A 157 9.38 5.50 -1.22
N ASP A 158 10.50 4.79 -1.37
CA ASP A 158 10.51 3.35 -1.59
C ASP A 158 9.91 2.55 -0.41
N ALA A 159 10.00 3.08 0.82
CA ALA A 159 9.36 2.47 1.98
C ALA A 159 7.82 2.41 1.86
N TYR A 160 7.24 3.30 1.05
CA TYR A 160 5.80 3.39 0.81
C TYR A 160 5.41 2.99 -0.61
N LYS A 161 6.27 2.21 -1.32
CA LYS A 161 6.03 1.87 -2.72
C LYS A 161 4.70 1.14 -2.91
N SER A 162 4.43 0.09 -2.13
CA SER A 162 3.17 -0.67 -2.21
C SER A 162 1.95 0.21 -1.94
N LEU A 163 2.02 1.08 -0.92
CA LEU A 163 0.95 2.03 -0.59
C LEU A 163 0.69 3.02 -1.73
N SER A 164 1.76 3.60 -2.29
CA SER A 164 1.67 4.54 -3.40
C SER A 164 1.02 3.93 -4.63
N GLU A 165 1.40 2.70 -4.95
CA GLU A 165 0.79 1.98 -6.06
C GLU A 165 -0.65 1.58 -5.74
N ALA A 166 -0.96 1.10 -4.53
CA ALA A 166 -2.33 0.76 -4.13
C ALA A 166 -3.30 1.96 -4.22
N LEU A 167 -2.85 3.16 -3.83
CA LEU A 167 -3.64 4.39 -4.02
C LEU A 167 -3.90 4.70 -5.49
N LYS A 168 -2.88 4.56 -6.35
CA LYS A 168 -3.04 4.73 -7.81
C LYS A 168 -3.95 3.66 -8.41
N HIS A 169 -3.82 2.40 -7.96
CA HIS A 169 -4.71 1.31 -8.39
C HIS A 169 -6.16 1.62 -8.04
N GLY A 170 -6.42 2.18 -6.85
CA GLY A 170 -7.77 2.60 -6.43
C GLY A 170 -8.43 3.60 -7.38
N GLY A 171 -7.64 4.38 -8.10
CA GLY A 171 -8.14 5.32 -9.11
C GLY A 171 -8.51 4.69 -10.45
N LEU A 172 -7.96 3.50 -10.78
CA LEU A 172 -8.11 2.91 -12.12
C LEU A 172 -9.56 2.61 -12.53
N PRO A 173 -10.41 1.98 -11.69
CA PRO A 173 -11.78 1.65 -12.08
C PRO A 173 -12.63 2.88 -12.43
N GLY A 174 -12.39 4.00 -11.74
CA GLY A 174 -13.09 5.27 -12.00
C GLY A 174 -12.33 6.22 -12.92
N ARG A 175 -11.19 5.80 -13.47
CA ARG A 175 -10.30 6.65 -14.29
C ARG A 175 -9.91 7.94 -13.58
N VAL A 176 -9.66 7.85 -12.26
CA VAL A 176 -9.27 8.98 -11.41
C VAL A 176 -7.75 9.01 -11.26
N ARG A 177 -7.12 10.11 -11.64
CA ARG A 177 -5.70 10.34 -11.37
C ARG A 177 -5.51 10.64 -9.89
N VAL A 178 -4.60 9.93 -9.24
CA VAL A 178 -4.27 10.13 -7.83
C VAL A 178 -2.95 10.89 -7.71
N ASN A 179 -3.03 12.12 -7.26
CA ASN A 179 -1.87 12.95 -6.94
C ASN A 179 -1.52 12.75 -5.46
N LEU A 180 -0.28 12.37 -5.17
CA LEU A 180 0.17 12.09 -3.80
C LEU A 180 0.91 13.30 -3.24
N ARG A 181 0.39 13.86 -2.13
CA ARG A 181 1.05 14.90 -1.34
C ARG A 181 1.68 14.25 -0.12
N TRP A 182 2.99 14.26 -0.08
CA TRP A 182 3.77 13.72 1.03
C TRP A 182 3.92 14.75 2.14
N ILE A 183 3.55 14.38 3.35
CA ILE A 183 3.61 15.24 4.54
C ILE A 183 4.33 14.48 5.64
N GLU A 184 5.45 15.02 6.12
CA GLU A 184 6.12 14.50 7.31
C GLU A 184 5.20 14.70 8.51
N ALA A 185 4.87 13.62 9.22
CA ALA A 185 3.93 13.69 10.34
C ALA A 185 4.40 14.67 11.43
N ALA A 186 5.70 14.67 11.75
CA ALA A 186 6.27 15.63 12.70
C ALA A 186 6.16 17.10 12.25
N ALA A 187 6.04 17.36 10.94
CA ALA A 187 5.84 18.72 10.45
C ALA A 187 4.44 19.28 10.79
N LEU A 188 3.44 18.42 10.95
CA LEU A 188 2.11 18.86 11.43
C LEU A 188 2.15 19.35 12.86
N GLU A 189 3.00 18.77 13.71
CA GLU A 189 3.15 19.17 15.11
C GLU A 189 3.73 20.59 15.25
N THR A 190 4.57 20.99 14.31
CA THR A 190 5.25 22.31 14.34
C THR A 190 4.70 23.33 13.37
N GLY A 191 4.27 22.90 12.18
CA GLY A 191 3.80 23.73 11.08
C GLY A 191 2.27 23.86 10.99
N GLY A 192 1.55 23.05 11.76
CA GLY A 192 0.09 23.08 11.82
C GLY A 192 -0.63 22.43 10.63
N LEU A 193 -1.96 22.49 10.70
CA LEU A 193 -2.87 21.79 9.79
C LEU A 193 -2.96 22.42 8.38
N ALA A 194 -2.41 23.61 8.16
CA ALA A 194 -2.37 24.25 6.84
C ALA A 194 -1.67 23.40 5.76
N LEU A 195 -0.78 22.48 6.17
CA LEU A 195 -0.16 21.51 5.27
C LEU A 195 -1.17 20.55 4.62
N LEU A 196 -2.35 20.40 5.23
CA LEU A 196 -3.46 19.57 4.75
C LEU A 196 -4.49 20.34 3.92
N ASP A 197 -4.29 21.65 3.70
CA ASP A 197 -5.24 22.46 2.94
C ASP A 197 -5.36 21.97 1.49
N GLY A 198 -6.61 21.85 1.02
CA GLY A 198 -6.93 21.48 -0.36
C GLY A 198 -6.61 20.04 -0.72
N VAL A 199 -6.49 19.12 0.25
CA VAL A 199 -6.45 17.69 0.00
C VAL A 199 -7.87 17.11 -0.08
N ASP A 200 -8.06 16.11 -0.93
CA ASP A 200 -9.34 15.46 -1.14
C ASP A 200 -9.50 14.19 -0.26
N GLY A 201 -8.41 13.75 0.36
CA GLY A 201 -8.38 12.62 1.29
C GLY A 201 -7.08 12.55 2.06
N ILE A 202 -7.10 11.92 3.23
CA ILE A 202 -5.96 11.76 4.11
C ILE A 202 -5.70 10.27 4.35
N MET A 203 -4.48 9.83 4.02
CA MET A 203 -3.97 8.49 4.27
C MET A 203 -2.91 8.56 5.36
N VAL A 204 -3.09 7.78 6.44
CA VAL A 204 -2.08 7.60 7.49
C VAL A 204 -1.58 6.15 7.43
N PRO A 205 -0.34 5.94 6.96
CA PRO A 205 0.21 4.60 6.76
C PRO A 205 0.67 3.95 8.06
N GLY A 206 1.00 2.67 7.95
CA GLY A 206 1.71 1.91 8.96
C GLY A 206 3.04 2.55 9.36
N GLY A 207 3.52 2.16 10.52
CA GLY A 207 4.76 2.66 11.10
C GLY A 207 4.93 2.16 12.53
N PHE A 208 5.87 2.76 13.25
CA PHE A 208 6.17 2.45 14.65
C PHE A 208 6.93 3.59 15.31
N GLY A 209 6.93 3.59 16.65
CA GLY A 209 7.65 4.55 17.48
C GLY A 209 7.00 5.92 17.56
N ASP A 210 7.41 6.70 18.52
CA ASP A 210 6.79 7.95 18.98
C ASP A 210 6.91 9.13 18.01
N ARG A 211 8.03 9.23 17.27
CA ARG A 211 8.28 10.38 16.38
C ARG A 211 7.18 10.55 15.32
N GLY A 212 6.50 11.69 15.34
CA GLY A 212 5.43 12.04 14.41
C GLY A 212 4.09 11.36 14.72
N PHE A 213 3.93 10.72 15.87
CA PHE A 213 2.66 10.10 16.24
C PHE A 213 1.57 11.13 16.47
N GLU A 214 1.86 12.20 17.19
CA GLU A 214 0.90 13.28 17.43
C GLU A 214 0.48 13.96 16.12
N GLY A 215 1.38 14.13 15.17
CA GLY A 215 1.02 14.64 13.85
C GLY A 215 0.04 13.73 13.10
N LYS A 216 0.14 12.41 13.27
CA LYS A 216 -0.84 11.45 12.72
C LYS A 216 -2.20 11.55 13.43
N VAL A 217 -2.19 11.73 14.76
CA VAL A 217 -3.42 11.99 15.55
C VAL A 217 -4.07 13.30 15.10
N MET A 218 -3.28 14.36 14.88
CA MET A 218 -3.79 15.64 14.36
C MET A 218 -4.40 15.49 12.95
N ALA A 219 -3.79 14.69 12.08
CA ALA A 219 -4.32 14.42 10.74
C ALA A 219 -5.66 13.67 10.80
N ALA A 220 -5.78 12.67 11.67
CA ALA A 220 -7.02 11.93 11.88
C ALA A 220 -8.14 12.85 12.43
N ARG A 221 -7.80 13.72 13.38
CA ARG A 221 -8.71 14.73 13.91
C ARG A 221 -9.20 15.70 12.83
N HIS A 222 -8.27 16.23 12.05
CA HIS A 222 -8.59 17.16 10.97
C HIS A 222 -9.54 16.50 9.95
N ALA A 223 -9.28 15.25 9.57
CA ALA A 223 -10.15 14.49 8.67
C ALA A 223 -11.56 14.33 9.26
N ARG A 224 -11.66 13.87 10.51
CA ARG A 224 -12.94 13.63 11.19
C ARG A 224 -13.78 14.90 11.32
N GLU A 225 -13.16 15.99 11.77
CA GLU A 225 -13.88 17.26 12.02
C GLU A 225 -14.30 17.98 10.74
N ASN A 226 -13.61 17.76 9.62
CA ASN A 226 -13.88 18.43 8.35
C ASN A 226 -14.54 17.55 7.29
N GLY A 227 -14.93 16.32 7.64
CA GLY A 227 -15.58 15.39 6.68
C GLY A 227 -14.68 14.98 5.53
N ILE A 228 -13.35 15.05 5.69
CA ILE A 228 -12.38 14.64 4.68
C ILE A 228 -12.20 13.10 4.76
N PRO A 229 -12.31 12.36 3.66
CA PRO A 229 -12.04 10.92 3.66
C PRO A 229 -10.73 10.57 4.36
N TYR A 230 -10.79 9.65 5.33
CA TYR A 230 -9.64 9.19 6.11
C TYR A 230 -9.43 7.70 5.97
N PHE A 231 -8.22 7.29 5.62
CA PHE A 231 -7.82 5.90 5.61
C PHE A 231 -6.60 5.68 6.51
N GLY A 232 -6.77 4.98 7.63
CA GLY A 232 -5.70 4.61 8.54
C GLY A 232 -5.28 3.15 8.36
N ILE A 233 -4.00 2.88 8.17
CA ILE A 233 -3.45 1.52 8.03
C ILE A 233 -2.53 1.21 9.21
N CYS A 234 -2.75 0.10 9.91
CA CYS A 234 -1.94 -0.42 11.00
C CYS A 234 -1.71 0.67 12.08
N TYR A 235 -0.55 1.30 12.13
CA TYR A 235 -0.26 2.42 13.03
C TYR A 235 -1.17 3.64 12.78
N GLY A 236 -1.67 3.82 11.55
CA GLY A 236 -2.68 4.82 11.22
C GLY A 236 -4.04 4.54 11.86
N MET A 237 -4.44 3.27 12.01
CA MET A 237 -5.61 2.90 12.79
C MET A 237 -5.41 3.24 14.28
N GLN A 238 -4.24 2.94 14.83
CA GLN A 238 -3.92 3.23 16.23
C GLN A 238 -3.96 4.74 16.51
N ALA A 239 -3.44 5.57 15.60
CA ALA A 239 -3.53 7.03 15.69
C ALA A 239 -4.98 7.52 15.67
N ALA A 240 -5.84 6.95 14.81
CA ALA A 240 -7.27 7.25 14.75
C ALA A 240 -8.01 6.86 16.04
N VAL A 241 -7.67 5.70 16.63
CA VAL A 241 -8.21 5.26 17.91
C VAL A 241 -7.83 6.21 19.05
N VAL A 242 -6.56 6.60 19.14
CA VAL A 242 -6.08 7.56 20.15
C VAL A 242 -6.73 8.92 19.96
N GLU A 243 -6.87 9.40 18.73
CA GLU A 243 -7.60 10.63 18.42
C GLU A 243 -9.03 10.57 18.94
N PHE A 244 -9.76 9.52 18.59
CA PHE A 244 -11.16 9.35 18.97
C PHE A 244 -11.32 9.23 20.49
N ALA A 245 -10.41 8.54 21.16
CA ALA A 245 -10.38 8.45 22.61
C ALA A 245 -10.26 9.82 23.27
N ARG A 246 -9.33 10.63 22.80
CA ARG A 246 -9.03 11.94 23.40
C ARG A 246 -10.13 12.97 23.16
N ASN A 247 -10.65 13.03 21.93
CA ASN A 247 -11.49 14.13 21.50
C ASN A 247 -12.99 13.81 21.44
N VAL A 248 -13.36 12.52 21.46
CA VAL A 248 -14.78 12.09 21.39
C VAL A 248 -15.20 11.31 22.64
N VAL A 249 -14.40 10.32 23.08
CA VAL A 249 -14.70 9.52 24.28
C VAL A 249 -14.46 10.31 25.56
N GLY A 250 -13.55 11.29 25.55
CA GLY A 250 -13.24 12.13 26.73
C GLY A 250 -12.12 11.56 27.61
N LEU A 251 -11.17 10.84 27.03
CA LEU A 251 -9.96 10.30 27.67
C LEU A 251 -8.73 11.11 27.23
N PRO A 252 -8.49 12.31 27.77
CA PRO A 252 -7.49 13.25 27.23
C PRO A 252 -6.05 12.74 27.27
N GLN A 253 -5.74 11.76 28.12
CA GLN A 253 -4.42 11.17 28.26
C GLN A 253 -4.29 9.82 27.53
N ALA A 254 -5.30 9.40 26.78
CA ALA A 254 -5.29 8.13 26.05
C ALA A 254 -4.09 8.05 25.09
N ASN A 255 -3.42 6.91 25.07
CA ASN A 255 -2.25 6.68 24.23
C ASN A 255 -2.09 5.19 23.90
N SER A 256 -1.09 4.90 23.06
CA SER A 256 -0.54 3.57 22.86
C SER A 256 0.60 3.34 23.87
N THR A 257 0.65 2.15 24.47
CA THR A 257 1.80 1.76 25.33
C THR A 257 3.12 1.62 24.56
N GLU A 258 3.08 1.65 23.22
CA GLU A 258 4.28 1.79 22.38
C GLU A 258 4.93 3.18 22.55
N ASN A 259 4.12 4.23 22.67
CA ASN A 259 4.58 5.62 22.72
C ASN A 259 4.71 6.15 24.14
N ASP A 260 3.81 5.73 25.03
CA ASP A 260 3.80 6.09 26.44
C ASP A 260 3.39 4.87 27.27
N ARG A 261 4.38 4.26 27.93
CA ARG A 261 4.19 3.05 28.76
C ARG A 261 3.38 3.30 30.00
N ASP A 262 3.41 4.54 30.51
CA ASP A 262 2.79 4.94 31.78
C ASP A 262 1.44 5.63 31.56
N THR A 263 0.91 5.63 30.33
CA THR A 263 -0.39 6.26 30.04
C THR A 263 -1.48 5.69 30.94
N PRO A 264 -2.30 6.56 31.59
CA PRO A 264 -3.40 6.08 32.43
C PRO A 264 -4.53 5.43 31.61
N ASP A 265 -4.62 5.76 30.33
CA ASP A 265 -5.65 5.26 29.43
C ASP A 265 -5.00 4.54 28.22
N PRO A 266 -4.49 3.30 28.40
CA PRO A 266 -3.83 2.52 27.34
C PRO A 266 -4.88 1.93 26.36
N VAL A 267 -5.40 2.77 25.47
CA VAL A 267 -6.41 2.37 24.49
C VAL A 267 -5.83 1.46 23.39
N ILE A 268 -4.52 1.52 23.20
CA ILE A 268 -3.71 0.60 22.38
C ILE A 268 -2.65 -0.01 23.29
N GLY A 269 -2.51 -1.34 23.27
CA GLY A 269 -1.55 -2.05 24.10
C GLY A 269 -0.96 -3.27 23.42
N LEU A 270 0.10 -3.83 24.01
CA LEU A 270 0.70 -5.10 23.58
C LEU A 270 -0.33 -6.23 23.71
N ILE A 271 -0.25 -7.22 22.82
CA ILE A 271 -0.99 -8.49 22.93
C ILE A 271 -0.34 -9.34 24.05
N THR A 272 -0.39 -8.88 25.28
CA THR A 272 0.23 -9.56 26.42
C THR A 272 -0.77 -10.19 27.39
N GLU A 273 -2.04 -9.78 27.31
CA GLU A 273 -3.09 -10.27 28.20
C GLU A 273 -4.20 -10.96 27.38
N TRP A 274 -4.02 -12.24 27.15
CA TRP A 274 -5.09 -13.09 26.58
C TRP A 274 -5.83 -13.79 27.72
N ARG A 275 -7.15 -13.67 27.72
CA ARG A 275 -7.96 -14.65 28.44
C ARG A 275 -7.98 -15.91 27.59
N THR A 276 -7.35 -16.97 28.08
CA THR A 276 -7.55 -18.30 27.52
C THR A 276 -9.04 -18.66 27.58
N SER A 277 -9.50 -19.54 26.71
CA SER A 277 -10.85 -20.11 26.72
C SER A 277 -11.25 -20.73 28.08
N ALA A 278 -10.31 -20.91 29.00
CA ALA A 278 -10.50 -21.38 30.36
C ALA A 278 -10.56 -20.24 31.41
N GLY A 279 -10.52 -18.97 31.00
CA GLY A 279 -10.63 -17.81 31.90
C GLY A 279 -9.33 -17.44 32.66
N ALA A 280 -8.21 -18.12 32.40
CA ALA A 280 -6.92 -17.76 32.94
C ALA A 280 -6.26 -16.64 32.13
N VAL A 281 -5.73 -15.62 32.79
CA VAL A 281 -4.91 -14.57 32.18
C VAL A 281 -3.52 -15.12 31.98
N GLU A 282 -3.12 -15.41 30.75
CA GLU A 282 -1.75 -15.73 30.41
C GLU A 282 -0.96 -14.42 30.31
N GLN A 283 -0.27 -14.02 31.41
CA GLN A 283 0.65 -12.90 31.36
C GLN A 283 1.90 -13.35 30.62
N ARG A 284 2.02 -12.91 29.37
CA ARG A 284 3.28 -12.93 28.64
C ARG A 284 4.07 -11.69 29.03
N THR A 285 5.12 -11.87 29.81
CA THR A 285 6.02 -10.77 30.20
C THR A 285 6.82 -10.27 29.02
N GLU A 286 7.28 -9.01 29.06
CA GLU A 286 8.17 -8.39 28.06
C GLU A 286 9.42 -9.21 27.72
N GLU A 287 9.82 -10.14 28.60
CA GLU A 287 10.97 -11.05 28.46
C GLU A 287 10.64 -12.35 27.71
N SER A 288 9.35 -12.67 27.51
CA SER A 288 8.96 -13.79 26.64
C SER A 288 9.17 -13.39 25.20
N ASP A 289 9.96 -14.17 24.49
CA ASP A 289 10.39 -14.09 23.10
C ASP A 289 9.59 -13.11 22.24
N LEU A 290 10.11 -11.88 22.05
CA LEU A 290 9.46 -10.79 21.30
C LEU A 290 9.06 -11.19 19.87
N GLY A 291 9.60 -12.27 19.33
CA GLY A 291 9.21 -12.85 18.04
C GLY A 291 7.83 -13.52 18.07
N GLY A 292 7.42 -14.10 19.21
CA GLY A 292 6.16 -14.85 19.34
C GLY A 292 4.90 -14.02 19.55
N THR A 293 5.00 -12.70 19.76
CA THR A 293 3.86 -11.80 19.99
C THR A 293 3.44 -11.04 18.72
N MET A 294 4.21 -11.13 17.64
CA MET A 294 3.88 -10.43 16.39
C MET A 294 2.81 -11.19 15.60
N ARG A 295 1.69 -10.53 15.28
CA ARG A 295 0.79 -11.02 14.25
C ARG A 295 1.41 -10.77 12.90
N LEU A 296 1.68 -11.84 12.18
CA LEU A 296 2.39 -11.81 10.90
C LEU A 296 1.69 -12.68 9.86
N GLY A 297 1.61 -12.17 8.61
CA GLY A 297 1.08 -12.91 7.48
C GLY A 297 -0.43 -12.81 7.32
N ALA A 298 -1.01 -13.71 6.54
CA ALA A 298 -2.42 -13.74 6.22
C ALA A 298 -3.25 -14.18 7.45
N GLN A 299 -4.27 -13.39 7.79
CA GLN A 299 -5.21 -13.67 8.89
C GLN A 299 -6.64 -13.42 8.41
N GLU A 300 -7.57 -14.24 8.87
CA GLU A 300 -8.98 -14.06 8.60
C GLU A 300 -9.60 -13.01 9.52
N CYS A 301 -10.48 -12.18 8.93
CA CYS A 301 -11.23 -11.15 9.63
C CYS A 301 -12.71 -11.28 9.27
N ARG A 302 -13.58 -11.27 10.28
CA ARG A 302 -15.04 -11.27 10.11
C ARG A 302 -15.55 -9.84 10.09
N LEU A 303 -16.29 -9.48 9.03
CA LEU A 303 -16.88 -8.17 8.84
C LEU A 303 -18.31 -8.11 9.37
N LYS A 304 -18.62 -7.02 10.09
CA LYS A 304 -19.91 -6.76 10.69
C LYS A 304 -20.98 -6.54 9.61
N TYR A 305 -22.14 -7.20 9.75
CA TYR A 305 -23.28 -6.97 8.87
C TYR A 305 -23.74 -5.51 8.92
N GLY A 306 -24.04 -4.91 7.76
CA GLY A 306 -24.47 -3.51 7.62
C GLY A 306 -23.36 -2.48 7.87
N SER A 307 -22.09 -2.88 7.94
CA SER A 307 -20.97 -1.96 7.95
C SER A 307 -20.54 -1.59 6.53
N ARG A 308 -20.02 -0.38 6.37
CA ARG A 308 -19.49 0.08 5.07
C ARG A 308 -18.37 -0.83 4.57
N VAL A 309 -17.46 -1.25 5.45
CA VAL A 309 -16.37 -2.14 5.05
C VAL A 309 -16.91 -3.47 4.49
N ARG A 310 -18.00 -4.05 5.05
CA ARG A 310 -18.60 -5.25 4.50
C ARG A 310 -19.25 -5.02 3.14
N GLU A 311 -19.86 -3.87 2.93
CA GLU A 311 -20.42 -3.49 1.62
C GLU A 311 -19.32 -3.34 0.57
N ILE A 312 -18.19 -2.72 0.95
CA ILE A 312 -17.01 -2.55 0.07
C ILE A 312 -16.44 -3.90 -0.37
N TYR A 313 -16.26 -4.86 0.54
CA TYR A 313 -15.71 -6.18 0.21
C TYR A 313 -16.74 -7.13 -0.40
N GLY A 314 -18.03 -6.92 -0.15
CA GLY A 314 -19.11 -7.80 -0.62
C GLY A 314 -19.13 -9.19 0.03
N THR A 315 -18.36 -9.43 1.09
CA THR A 315 -18.24 -10.72 1.78
C THR A 315 -18.23 -10.57 3.30
N GLU A 316 -18.52 -11.66 4.01
CA GLU A 316 -18.50 -11.68 5.48
C GLU A 316 -17.11 -11.90 6.06
N VAL A 317 -16.31 -12.72 5.41
CA VAL A 317 -14.97 -13.07 5.87
C VAL A 317 -13.97 -12.67 4.80
N ILE A 318 -12.92 -11.98 5.21
CA ILE A 318 -11.80 -11.57 4.38
C ILE A 318 -10.51 -12.14 4.94
N THR A 319 -9.49 -12.23 4.11
CA THR A 319 -8.13 -12.63 4.51
C THR A 319 -7.17 -11.53 4.16
N GLU A 320 -6.55 -10.92 5.16
CA GLU A 320 -5.67 -9.77 5.00
C GLU A 320 -4.30 -10.01 5.65
N ARG A 321 -3.29 -9.24 5.23
CA ARG A 321 -1.92 -9.40 5.73
C ARG A 321 -1.66 -8.50 6.93
N HIS A 322 -1.15 -9.10 7.99
CA HIS A 322 -0.81 -8.42 9.26
C HIS A 322 0.69 -8.35 9.49
N ARG A 323 1.12 -7.27 10.17
CA ARG A 323 2.47 -7.11 10.70
C ARG A 323 2.45 -6.09 11.83
N HIS A 324 2.02 -6.50 13.02
CA HIS A 324 1.92 -5.62 14.19
C HIS A 324 1.98 -6.40 15.50
N ARG A 325 2.25 -5.69 16.60
CA ARG A 325 2.31 -6.22 17.96
C ARG A 325 1.28 -5.58 18.88
N TYR A 326 0.91 -4.33 18.61
CA TYR A 326 -0.02 -3.53 19.40
C TYR A 326 -1.41 -3.64 18.82
N GLU A 327 -2.40 -3.69 19.71
CA GLU A 327 -3.81 -3.90 19.39
C GLU A 327 -4.70 -2.97 20.20
N PHE A 328 -5.93 -2.78 19.73
CA PHE A 328 -6.96 -2.07 20.47
C PHE A 328 -7.27 -2.79 21.81
N ASN A 329 -7.28 -2.04 22.90
CA ASN A 329 -7.60 -2.56 24.23
C ASN A 329 -9.12 -2.69 24.40
N ASN A 330 -9.62 -3.92 24.42
CA ASN A 330 -11.04 -4.23 24.52
C ASN A 330 -11.75 -3.70 25.77
N HIS A 331 -11.01 -3.33 26.83
CA HIS A 331 -11.55 -2.69 28.02
C HIS A 331 -12.35 -1.43 27.67
N TYR A 332 -11.92 -0.69 26.66
CA TYR A 332 -12.54 0.57 26.22
C TYR A 332 -13.65 0.36 25.14
N ARG A 333 -13.87 -0.87 24.64
CA ARG A 333 -14.75 -1.13 23.49
C ARG A 333 -16.17 -0.57 23.66
N THR A 334 -16.75 -0.69 24.87
CA THR A 334 -18.12 -0.21 25.13
C THR A 334 -18.19 1.30 25.02
N GLN A 335 -17.28 2.04 25.64
CA GLN A 335 -17.22 3.49 25.62
C GLN A 335 -17.06 4.04 24.19
N PHE A 336 -16.21 3.42 23.39
CA PHE A 336 -16.02 3.80 21.98
C PHE A 336 -17.28 3.59 21.13
N LYS A 337 -18.00 2.47 21.34
CA LYS A 337 -19.28 2.20 20.65
C LYS A 337 -20.36 3.21 21.01
N GLU A 338 -20.49 3.53 22.30
CA GLU A 338 -21.44 4.53 22.79
C GLU A 338 -21.12 5.92 22.23
N ALA A 339 -19.85 6.21 22.02
CA ALA A 339 -19.36 7.45 21.40
C ALA A 339 -19.48 7.48 19.87
N GLY A 340 -19.92 6.39 19.21
CA GLY A 340 -20.20 6.35 17.77
C GLY A 340 -19.15 5.67 16.90
N LEU A 341 -18.08 5.05 17.47
CA LEU A 341 -17.13 4.26 16.71
C LEU A 341 -17.66 2.85 16.49
N SER A 342 -17.67 2.38 15.24
CA SER A 342 -18.04 1.00 14.90
C SER A 342 -16.80 0.12 14.77
N PHE A 343 -16.80 -1.03 15.44
CA PHE A 343 -15.82 -2.09 15.25
C PHE A 343 -16.35 -3.02 14.16
N SER A 344 -15.98 -2.71 12.93
CA SER A 344 -16.57 -3.29 11.72
C SER A 344 -15.86 -4.55 11.23
N GLY A 345 -14.62 -4.77 11.63
CA GLY A 345 -13.86 -5.99 11.41
C GLY A 345 -13.31 -6.53 12.73
N LYS A 346 -13.30 -7.85 12.86
CA LYS A 346 -12.78 -8.55 14.03
C LYS A 346 -12.11 -9.85 13.63
N SER A 347 -11.13 -10.29 14.46
CA SER A 347 -10.58 -11.64 14.37
C SER A 347 -11.68 -12.70 14.49
N MET A 348 -11.42 -13.93 14.01
CA MET A 348 -12.42 -15.01 14.00
C MET A 348 -12.88 -15.45 15.38
N ASP A 349 -12.08 -15.21 16.41
CA ASP A 349 -12.41 -15.42 17.83
C ASP A 349 -13.12 -14.23 18.48
N ASP A 350 -13.40 -13.15 17.72
CA ASP A 350 -14.01 -11.88 18.18
C ASP A 350 -13.19 -11.09 19.20
N LEU A 351 -11.92 -11.49 19.47
CA LEU A 351 -11.09 -10.87 20.49
C LEU A 351 -10.39 -9.59 20.00
N LEU A 352 -10.01 -9.51 18.72
CA LEU A 352 -9.25 -8.39 18.20
C LEU A 352 -10.11 -7.48 17.30
N ALA A 353 -9.85 -6.18 17.39
CA ALA A 353 -10.41 -5.17 16.50
C ALA A 353 -9.52 -5.03 15.25
N GLU A 354 -10.01 -5.46 14.11
CA GLU A 354 -9.30 -5.44 12.84
C GLU A 354 -9.62 -4.22 11.97
N VAL A 355 -10.86 -3.73 12.07
CA VAL A 355 -11.33 -2.55 11.36
C VAL A 355 -12.22 -1.71 12.26
N VAL A 356 -11.99 -0.41 12.26
CA VAL A 356 -12.88 0.59 12.87
C VAL A 356 -13.37 1.55 11.81
N GLU A 357 -14.61 2.04 11.97
CA GLU A 357 -15.20 3.06 11.10
C GLU A 357 -16.06 4.03 11.92
N ILE A 358 -16.21 5.26 11.44
CA ILE A 358 -17.17 6.23 11.93
C ILE A 358 -18.32 6.27 10.91
N PRO A 359 -19.47 5.64 11.19
CA PRO A 359 -20.58 5.49 10.22
C PRO A 359 -21.14 6.82 9.73
N GLU A 360 -21.23 7.81 10.60
CA GLU A 360 -21.77 9.16 10.29
C GLU A 360 -20.81 10.01 9.46
N HIS A 361 -19.53 9.62 9.35
CA HIS A 361 -18.55 10.32 8.55
C HIS A 361 -18.65 9.91 7.06
N PRO A 362 -18.43 10.82 6.09
CA PRO A 362 -18.47 10.50 4.67
C PRO A 362 -17.63 9.30 4.28
N TRP A 363 -16.42 9.19 4.83
CA TRP A 363 -15.56 8.01 4.73
C TRP A 363 -14.46 8.04 5.79
N PHE A 364 -14.61 7.29 6.87
CA PHE A 364 -13.58 7.16 7.90
C PHE A 364 -13.44 5.69 8.24
N ILE A 365 -12.44 5.05 7.66
CA ILE A 365 -12.12 3.64 7.88
C ILE A 365 -10.66 3.52 8.26
N ALA A 366 -10.39 2.70 9.28
CA ALA A 366 -9.03 2.36 9.64
C ALA A 366 -8.91 0.85 9.93
N ALA A 367 -7.87 0.23 9.35
CA ALA A 367 -7.61 -1.20 9.40
C ALA A 367 -6.28 -1.50 10.09
N GLN A 368 -6.24 -2.55 10.92
CA GLN A 368 -5.03 -3.00 11.59
C GLN A 368 -4.10 -3.76 10.64
N PHE A 369 -4.65 -4.36 9.60
CA PHE A 369 -3.93 -5.06 8.54
C PHE A 369 -3.40 -4.12 7.45
N HIS A 370 -2.67 -4.68 6.49
CA HIS A 370 -1.99 -3.99 5.40
C HIS A 370 -2.58 -4.34 4.03
N PRO A 371 -3.69 -3.71 3.62
CA PRO A 371 -4.37 -4.02 2.36
C PRO A 371 -3.55 -3.63 1.12
N GLU A 372 -2.56 -2.74 1.27
CA GLU A 372 -1.67 -2.32 0.20
C GLU A 372 -0.86 -3.48 -0.42
N PHE A 373 -0.66 -4.56 0.34
CA PHE A 373 0.09 -5.72 -0.16
C PHE A 373 -0.73 -6.67 -1.04
N LEU A 374 -2.04 -6.51 -1.07
CA LEU A 374 -2.95 -7.32 -1.91
C LEU A 374 -3.44 -6.56 -3.15
N SER A 375 -3.18 -5.25 -3.24
CA SER A 375 -3.59 -4.44 -4.37
C SER A 375 -2.70 -4.65 -5.60
N THR A 376 -3.31 -4.92 -6.75
CA THR A 376 -2.62 -4.98 -8.04
C THR A 376 -3.29 -4.05 -9.06
N PRO A 377 -2.62 -3.67 -10.17
CA PRO A 377 -3.25 -2.80 -11.16
C PRO A 377 -4.44 -3.44 -11.88
N ARG A 378 -4.47 -4.78 -12.01
CA ARG A 378 -5.56 -5.53 -12.65
C ARG A 378 -6.66 -5.95 -11.67
N ASP A 379 -6.32 -5.97 -10.37
CA ASP A 379 -7.25 -6.28 -9.28
C ASP A 379 -6.99 -5.30 -8.13
N PRO A 380 -7.44 -4.03 -8.28
CA PRO A 380 -7.28 -3.01 -7.26
C PRO A 380 -8.03 -3.38 -5.99
N HIS A 381 -7.35 -3.26 -4.86
CA HIS A 381 -7.95 -3.61 -3.58
C HIS A 381 -9.17 -2.72 -3.26
N PRO A 382 -10.32 -3.31 -2.84
CA PRO A 382 -11.60 -2.62 -2.76
C PRO A 382 -11.61 -1.41 -1.81
N LEU A 383 -10.88 -1.45 -0.69
CA LEU A 383 -10.78 -0.30 0.23
C LEU A 383 -10.14 0.92 -0.45
N PHE A 384 -9.09 0.72 -1.26
CA PHE A 384 -8.46 1.81 -1.99
C PHE A 384 -9.38 2.35 -3.09
N VAL A 385 -10.10 1.47 -3.77
CA VAL A 385 -11.08 1.87 -4.79
C VAL A 385 -12.14 2.77 -4.19
N ASP A 386 -12.82 2.31 -3.14
CA ASP A 386 -13.92 3.06 -2.52
C ASP A 386 -13.44 4.37 -1.86
N PHE A 387 -12.25 4.37 -1.23
CA PHE A 387 -11.61 5.56 -0.69
C PHE A 387 -11.40 6.64 -1.77
N ILE A 388 -10.78 6.29 -2.90
CA ILE A 388 -10.49 7.22 -3.98
C ILE A 388 -11.77 7.69 -4.67
N GLN A 389 -12.73 6.77 -4.93
CA GLN A 389 -14.01 7.14 -5.54
C GLN A 389 -14.82 8.08 -4.64
N THR A 390 -14.78 7.86 -3.32
CA THR A 390 -15.46 8.77 -2.38
C THR A 390 -14.79 10.14 -2.33
N ALA A 391 -13.45 10.19 -2.29
CA ALA A 391 -12.71 11.46 -2.37
C ALA A 391 -13.05 12.24 -3.65
N TYR A 392 -13.10 11.54 -4.80
CA TYR A 392 -13.46 12.15 -6.07
C TYR A 392 -14.91 12.64 -6.12
N ARG A 393 -15.84 11.86 -5.61
CA ARG A 393 -17.27 12.22 -5.54
C ARG A 393 -17.48 13.46 -4.68
N LEU A 394 -16.85 13.53 -3.50
CA LEU A 394 -16.96 14.69 -2.61
C LEU A 394 -16.34 15.94 -3.22
N LYS A 395 -15.19 15.84 -3.86
CA LYS A 395 -14.57 16.94 -4.59
C LYS A 395 -15.45 17.46 -5.73
N SER A 396 -16.13 16.57 -6.44
CA SER A 396 -16.95 16.90 -7.61
C SER A 396 -18.37 17.32 -7.27
N ALA A 397 -18.80 17.14 -6.02
CA ALA A 397 -20.11 17.58 -5.58
C ALA A 397 -20.19 19.12 -5.65
N PRO A 398 -21.26 19.70 -6.22
CA PRO A 398 -21.45 21.14 -6.16
C PRO A 398 -21.46 21.56 -4.68
N ALA A 399 -20.72 22.62 -4.33
CA ALA A 399 -20.72 23.17 -2.97
C ALA A 399 -22.16 23.39 -2.54
N GLN A 400 -22.67 22.54 -1.64
CA GLN A 400 -23.98 22.77 -1.03
C GLN A 400 -23.88 24.10 -0.32
N ALA A 401 -24.79 25.02 -0.64
CA ALA A 401 -24.90 26.33 -0.01
C ALA A 401 -24.76 26.15 1.51
N ALA A 402 -23.80 26.85 2.08
CA ALA A 402 -23.51 26.80 3.51
C ALA A 402 -24.82 26.89 4.29
N VAL A 403 -25.11 25.88 5.11
CA VAL A 403 -26.22 25.92 6.04
C VAL A 403 -25.89 27.07 6.98
N GLU A 404 -26.67 28.17 6.87
CA GLU A 404 -26.56 29.28 7.79
C GLU A 404 -26.70 28.76 9.23
N PRO A 405 -25.83 29.18 10.15
CA PRO A 405 -25.97 28.77 11.55
C PRO A 405 -27.32 29.24 12.05
N VAL A 406 -28.14 28.30 12.51
CA VAL A 406 -29.41 28.61 13.21
C VAL A 406 -29.05 29.45 14.43
N HIS A 407 -29.31 30.75 14.33
CA HIS A 407 -29.23 31.64 15.48
C HIS A 407 -30.18 31.13 16.57
N ALA A 408 -29.64 30.78 17.72
CA ALA A 408 -30.41 30.53 18.92
C ALA A 408 -31.23 31.78 19.23
N THR A 409 -32.52 31.66 19.15
CA THR A 409 -33.48 32.72 19.58
C THR A 409 -33.28 32.96 21.07
N GLU A 410 -32.77 34.12 21.40
CA GLU A 410 -32.79 34.61 22.77
C GLU A 410 -34.23 34.63 23.31
N SER A 411 -34.44 33.89 24.37
CA SER A 411 -35.67 33.90 25.15
C SER A 411 -35.84 35.29 25.80
N ALA A 412 -36.77 36.08 25.27
CA ALA A 412 -37.18 37.33 25.86
C ALA A 412 -37.76 37.10 27.28
N ALA A 413 -37.08 37.63 28.28
CA ALA A 413 -37.62 37.74 29.64
C ALA A 413 -38.80 38.70 29.66
N ALA A 414 -39.93 38.27 30.16
CA ALA A 414 -41.10 39.09 30.38
C ALA A 414 -40.85 40.05 31.58
N PRO A 415 -41.28 41.31 31.51
CA PRO A 415 -41.18 42.22 32.64
C PRO A 415 -42.31 41.94 33.64
N GLY A 416 -41.93 41.74 34.90
CA GLY A 416 -42.84 41.65 36.02
C GLY A 416 -43.55 42.97 36.27
N ALA A 417 -44.84 42.94 36.49
CA ALA A 417 -45.66 44.03 36.95
C ALA A 417 -45.78 44.00 38.49
N ALA A 418 -45.59 45.22 39.02
CA ALA A 418 -46.01 45.76 40.30
C ALA A 418 -45.87 44.97 41.61
#